data_9b6a8ced51149823341b913f5cabffa7
#
_entry.id   9b6a8ced51149823341b913f5cabffa7
#
_cell.length_a   1.000
_cell.length_b   1.000
_cell.length_c   1.000
_cell.angle_alpha   90.00
_cell.angle_beta   90.00
_cell.angle_gamma   90.00
#
_symmetry.space_group_name_H-M   'P 1'
#
loop_
_entity.id
_entity.type
_entity.pdbx_description
1 polymer ?
#
loop_
_entity_poly.entity_id
_entity_poly.type
_entity_poly.pdbx_seq_one_letter_code
_entity_poly.pdbx_strand_id
1 'polypeptide(L)'
;MGVAVQTCLMGVGAICPWGRAGVGVVATQAFALAGYGPRLLDRLAAGERPAGALAELLAADELRDQRQVGVLAADGSMAAHTGSDTIPFAGDVQGEGLSCQANMMARAGVPEAMRDGFLAATGTLERRLLAAMESAERAGGDFRGRQSAAMIVVDADAQDEGWQGVDLDVRVDNDPEPLAALGRLIDIRDAYRLVRDSVTAAREGRFGDSMGLSARAGELAPHDQHVAFSAAVLRAHGGDAGPLRDMIDRAPGNRVYVEWLQAHGESQLSDEVLSQLGG
;
A
#
# COMPACT_ATOMS: atom_id res chain seq x y z
N MET A 1 -8.96 -2.46 -6.40
CA MET A 1 -8.17 -1.74 -7.43
C MET A 1 -6.92 -1.16 -6.81
N GLY A 2 -5.85 -0.88 -7.60
CA GLY A 2 -4.64 -0.32 -7.03
C GLY A 2 -3.86 0.54 -8.02
N VAL A 3 -3.09 1.49 -7.50
CA VAL A 3 -2.15 2.33 -8.22
C VAL A 3 -0.83 2.40 -7.47
N ALA A 4 0.28 2.27 -8.19
CA ALA A 4 1.62 2.41 -7.64
C ALA A 4 2.45 3.36 -8.52
N VAL A 5 3.27 4.19 -7.89
CA VAL A 5 4.10 5.20 -8.55
C VAL A 5 5.47 5.30 -7.92
N GLN A 6 6.47 5.69 -8.72
CA GLN A 6 7.84 5.98 -8.27
C GLN A 6 8.42 7.15 -9.06
N THR A 7 9.31 7.90 -8.44
CA THR A 7 10.06 9.00 -9.10
C THR A 7 11.39 9.27 -8.40
N CYS A 8 12.25 10.04 -9.06
CA CYS A 8 13.46 10.62 -8.49
C CYS A 8 13.21 11.85 -7.59
N LEU A 9 11.99 12.31 -7.48
CA LEU A 9 11.61 13.47 -6.66
C LEU A 9 11.03 13.02 -5.33
N MET A 10 11.18 13.84 -4.29
CA MET A 10 10.59 13.60 -2.98
C MET A 10 9.06 13.67 -3.05
N GLY A 11 8.37 12.79 -2.31
CA GLY A 11 6.95 12.95 -1.99
C GLY A 11 5.96 12.66 -3.12
N VAL A 12 6.29 11.75 -4.04
CA VAL A 12 5.42 11.38 -5.17
C VAL A 12 3.98 11.00 -4.74
N GLY A 13 3.84 10.38 -3.57
CA GLY A 13 2.56 9.93 -3.04
C GLY A 13 1.56 11.03 -2.72
N ALA A 14 2.03 12.28 -2.58
CA ALA A 14 1.15 13.43 -2.33
C ALA A 14 0.50 14.00 -3.60
N ILE A 15 0.99 13.64 -4.78
CA ILE A 15 0.62 14.32 -6.03
C ILE A 15 0.10 13.35 -7.09
N CYS A 16 0.78 12.21 -7.27
CA CYS A 16 0.59 11.36 -8.44
C CYS A 16 -0.52 10.31 -8.29
N PRO A 17 -0.55 9.46 -7.23
CA PRO A 17 -1.54 8.41 -7.11
C PRO A 17 -2.81 8.89 -6.40
N TRP A 18 -3.96 8.44 -6.91
CA TRP A 18 -5.27 8.72 -6.35
C TRP A 18 -6.13 7.46 -6.43
N GLY A 19 -6.94 7.22 -5.41
CA GLY A 19 -7.84 6.07 -5.36
C GLY A 19 -9.11 6.40 -4.59
N ARG A 20 -10.25 5.82 -5.03
CA ARG A 20 -11.53 5.88 -4.32
C ARG A 20 -12.24 4.55 -4.47
N ALA A 21 -12.61 3.94 -3.34
CA ALA A 21 -13.33 2.67 -3.31
C ALA A 21 -14.62 2.75 -4.13
N GLY A 22 -14.92 1.69 -4.88
CA GLY A 22 -16.08 1.60 -5.76
C GLY A 22 -16.07 2.51 -6.99
N VAL A 23 -15.02 3.33 -7.17
CA VAL A 23 -14.95 4.32 -8.25
C VAL A 23 -13.78 4.04 -9.20
N GLY A 24 -12.55 4.06 -8.70
CA GLY A 24 -11.41 3.88 -9.57
C GLY A 24 -10.08 4.32 -8.94
N VAL A 25 -9.02 4.24 -9.77
CA VAL A 25 -7.68 4.73 -9.45
C VAL A 25 -7.12 5.57 -10.59
N VAL A 26 -6.29 6.55 -10.25
CA VAL A 26 -5.66 7.48 -11.20
C VAL A 26 -4.19 7.65 -10.87
N ALA A 27 -3.35 7.68 -11.91
CA ALA A 27 -1.97 8.16 -11.83
C ALA A 27 -1.81 9.40 -12.72
N THR A 28 -1.37 10.53 -12.16
CA THR A 28 -1.03 11.74 -12.93
C THR A 28 0.46 12.03 -12.75
N GLN A 29 1.21 12.14 -13.84
CA GLN A 29 2.67 12.20 -13.82
C GLN A 29 3.22 13.07 -14.96
N ALA A 30 4.54 13.02 -15.21
CA ALA A 30 5.31 13.94 -16.04
C ALA A 30 5.28 15.38 -15.45
N PHE A 31 4.83 16.38 -16.17
CA PHE A 31 4.45 17.65 -15.55
C PHE A 31 3.12 17.47 -14.83
N ALA A 32 3.16 16.80 -13.68
CA ALA A 32 1.97 16.36 -12.98
C ALA A 32 1.06 17.54 -12.58
N LEU A 33 -0.21 17.41 -12.87
CA LEU A 33 -1.26 18.27 -12.33
C LEU A 33 -2.14 17.44 -11.39
N ALA A 34 -1.94 17.57 -10.08
CA ALA A 34 -2.64 16.78 -9.06
C ALA A 34 -4.16 16.81 -9.22
N GLY A 35 -4.70 17.94 -9.75
CA GLY A 35 -6.14 18.10 -9.99
C GLY A 35 -6.76 17.10 -10.96
N TYR A 36 -5.98 16.37 -11.77
CA TYR A 36 -6.53 15.27 -12.59
C TYR A 36 -7.08 14.15 -11.72
N GLY A 37 -6.39 13.79 -10.62
CA GLY A 37 -6.81 12.73 -9.73
C GLY A 37 -8.24 12.89 -9.22
N PRO A 38 -8.52 13.88 -8.35
CA PRO A 38 -9.86 14.08 -7.79
C PRO A 38 -10.91 14.35 -8.86
N ARG A 39 -10.60 15.14 -9.91
CA ARG A 39 -11.57 15.47 -10.97
C ARG A 39 -11.98 14.26 -11.79
N LEU A 40 -11.04 13.35 -12.13
CA LEU A 40 -11.36 12.09 -12.81
C LEU A 40 -12.21 11.20 -11.90
N LEU A 41 -11.84 11.04 -10.64
CA LEU A 41 -12.62 10.22 -9.70
C LEU A 41 -14.04 10.79 -9.48
N ASP A 42 -14.24 12.10 -9.46
CA ASP A 42 -15.57 12.72 -9.35
C ASP A 42 -16.42 12.42 -10.60
N ARG A 43 -15.83 12.50 -11.79
CA ARG A 43 -16.51 12.17 -13.06
C ARG A 43 -16.87 10.69 -13.16
N LEU A 44 -15.95 9.81 -12.78
CA LEU A 44 -16.23 8.36 -12.72
C LEU A 44 -17.36 8.06 -11.73
N ALA A 45 -17.36 8.70 -10.56
CA ALA A 45 -18.44 8.56 -9.57
C ALA A 45 -19.80 9.08 -10.11
N ALA A 46 -19.78 10.04 -11.02
CA ALA A 46 -20.98 10.51 -11.74
C ALA A 46 -21.40 9.59 -12.89
N GLY A 47 -20.70 8.48 -13.14
CA GLY A 47 -21.03 7.50 -14.18
C GLY A 47 -20.39 7.77 -15.55
N GLU A 48 -19.47 8.73 -15.65
CA GLU A 48 -18.73 8.96 -16.89
C GLU A 48 -17.70 7.85 -17.13
N ARG A 49 -17.46 7.54 -18.41
CA ARG A 49 -16.42 6.56 -18.78
C ARG A 49 -15.03 7.22 -18.77
N PRO A 50 -13.96 6.49 -18.39
CA PRO A 50 -12.59 7.01 -18.31
C PRO A 50 -12.13 7.79 -19.54
N ALA A 51 -12.39 7.25 -20.74
CA ALA A 51 -11.94 7.88 -21.99
C ALA A 51 -12.61 9.26 -22.23
N GLY A 52 -13.91 9.41 -21.97
CA GLY A 52 -14.63 10.68 -22.10
C GLY A 52 -14.17 11.68 -21.05
N ALA A 53 -14.14 11.25 -19.78
CA ALA A 53 -13.72 12.07 -18.66
C ALA A 53 -12.28 12.61 -18.84
N LEU A 54 -11.35 11.77 -19.27
CA LEU A 54 -9.96 12.16 -19.53
C LEU A 54 -9.86 13.11 -20.72
N ALA A 55 -10.55 12.83 -21.84
CA ALA A 55 -10.51 13.65 -23.03
C ALA A 55 -11.01 15.09 -22.77
N GLU A 56 -12.08 15.25 -21.99
CA GLU A 56 -12.59 16.58 -21.65
C GLU A 56 -11.63 17.38 -20.75
N LEU A 57 -11.00 16.73 -19.76
CA LEU A 57 -10.01 17.40 -18.92
C LEU A 57 -8.78 17.83 -19.73
N LEU A 58 -8.31 16.98 -20.65
CA LEU A 58 -7.20 17.29 -21.55
C LEU A 58 -7.54 18.43 -22.52
N ALA A 59 -8.78 18.48 -23.05
CA ALA A 59 -9.20 19.54 -23.92
C ALA A 59 -9.16 20.92 -23.26
N ALA A 60 -9.36 20.97 -21.93
CA ALA A 60 -9.29 22.20 -21.13
C ALA A 60 -7.89 22.52 -20.58
N ASP A 61 -6.91 21.66 -20.78
CA ASP A 61 -5.52 21.85 -20.30
C ASP A 61 -4.61 22.30 -21.44
N GLU A 62 -4.14 23.53 -21.38
CA GLU A 62 -3.18 24.07 -22.37
C GLU A 62 -1.84 23.33 -22.38
N LEU A 63 -1.46 22.68 -21.28
CA LEU A 63 -0.22 21.92 -21.13
C LEU A 63 -0.43 20.41 -21.30
N ARG A 64 -1.53 19.95 -21.89
CA ARG A 64 -1.86 18.52 -22.08
C ARG A 64 -0.74 17.70 -22.71
N ASP A 65 0.02 18.31 -23.62
CA ASP A 65 1.12 17.64 -24.32
C ASP A 65 2.33 17.36 -23.42
N GLN A 66 2.35 17.92 -22.21
CA GLN A 66 3.36 17.66 -21.16
C GLN A 66 2.83 16.74 -20.05
N ARG A 67 1.57 16.30 -20.13
CA ARG A 67 0.96 15.42 -19.12
C ARG A 67 1.11 13.96 -19.47
N GLN A 68 1.17 13.12 -18.43
CA GLN A 68 0.94 11.70 -18.57
C GLN A 68 -0.06 11.28 -17.50
N VAL A 69 -1.20 10.70 -17.91
CA VAL A 69 -2.30 10.35 -17.00
C VAL A 69 -2.81 8.97 -17.35
N GLY A 70 -2.95 8.10 -16.34
CA GLY A 70 -3.66 6.83 -16.44
C GLY A 70 -4.86 6.80 -15.50
N VAL A 71 -5.98 6.26 -15.93
CA VAL A 71 -7.20 6.10 -15.14
C VAL A 71 -7.83 4.74 -15.39
N LEU A 72 -8.20 4.05 -14.31
CA LEU A 72 -8.88 2.76 -14.31
C LEU A 72 -10.12 2.88 -13.42
N ALA A 73 -11.30 2.61 -13.97
CA ALA A 73 -12.56 2.57 -13.24
C ALA A 73 -12.84 1.21 -12.60
N ALA A 74 -13.79 1.15 -11.67
CA ALA A 74 -14.17 -0.06 -10.94
C ALA A 74 -14.72 -1.17 -11.85
N ASP A 75 -15.30 -0.82 -12.98
CA ASP A 75 -15.80 -1.76 -13.99
C ASP A 75 -14.69 -2.36 -14.88
N GLY A 76 -13.43 -1.98 -14.66
CA GLY A 76 -12.27 -2.42 -15.44
C GLY A 76 -12.02 -1.59 -16.70
N SER A 77 -12.91 -0.64 -17.05
CA SER A 77 -12.66 0.29 -18.16
C SER A 77 -11.54 1.26 -17.79
N MET A 78 -10.74 1.67 -18.80
CA MET A 78 -9.58 2.49 -18.57
C MET A 78 -9.31 3.44 -19.73
N ALA A 79 -8.45 4.44 -19.45
CA ALA A 79 -7.85 5.31 -20.45
C ALA A 79 -6.47 5.75 -20.00
N ALA A 80 -5.59 6.02 -20.95
CA ALA A 80 -4.31 6.65 -20.70
C ALA A 80 -4.02 7.74 -21.73
N HIS A 81 -3.19 8.68 -21.32
CA HIS A 81 -2.67 9.75 -22.16
C HIS A 81 -1.18 9.93 -21.86
N THR A 82 -0.38 9.89 -22.89
CA THR A 82 1.03 10.31 -22.85
C THR A 82 1.20 11.45 -23.85
N GLY A 83 1.41 12.66 -23.35
CA GLY A 83 1.51 13.85 -24.18
C GLY A 83 2.77 13.84 -25.07
N SER A 84 2.68 14.49 -26.23
CA SER A 84 3.75 14.51 -27.25
C SER A 84 5.04 15.20 -26.79
N ASP A 85 4.94 16.11 -25.82
CA ASP A 85 6.06 16.87 -25.25
C ASP A 85 6.56 16.29 -23.92
N THR A 86 6.16 15.04 -23.56
CA THR A 86 6.75 14.35 -22.42
C THR A 86 8.20 13.98 -22.71
N ILE A 87 9.03 14.07 -21.67
CA ILE A 87 10.47 13.80 -21.82
C ILE A 87 10.70 12.31 -22.12
N PRO A 88 11.44 11.94 -23.19
CA PRO A 88 11.76 10.56 -23.55
C PRO A 88 12.62 9.83 -22.48
N PHE A 89 12.58 8.49 -22.42
CA PHE A 89 11.61 7.67 -23.13
C PHE A 89 10.29 7.69 -22.34
N ALA A 90 9.19 7.98 -23.03
CA ALA A 90 7.86 8.03 -22.44
C ALA A 90 6.89 7.19 -23.27
N GLY A 91 5.85 6.65 -22.62
CA GLY A 91 4.81 5.85 -23.25
C GLY A 91 3.92 5.17 -22.24
N ASP A 92 2.88 4.49 -22.75
CA ASP A 92 1.98 3.66 -21.96
C ASP A 92 1.65 2.36 -22.69
N VAL A 93 1.32 1.34 -21.90
CA VAL A 93 0.82 0.04 -22.36
C VAL A 93 -0.40 -0.31 -21.54
N GLN A 94 -1.48 -0.65 -22.24
CA GLN A 94 -2.73 -1.10 -21.64
C GLN A 94 -2.96 -2.58 -21.89
N GLY A 95 -3.60 -3.25 -20.93
CA GLY A 95 -4.04 -4.64 -20.99
C GLY A 95 -5.37 -4.79 -20.26
N GLU A 96 -5.88 -6.01 -20.15
CA GLU A 96 -7.12 -6.27 -19.43
C GLU A 96 -6.95 -5.93 -17.93
N GLY A 97 -7.66 -4.87 -17.46
CA GLY A 97 -7.59 -4.40 -16.08
C GLY A 97 -6.24 -3.81 -15.65
N LEU A 98 -5.37 -3.45 -16.60
CA LEU A 98 -4.01 -2.98 -16.30
C LEU A 98 -3.60 -1.85 -17.24
N SER A 99 -3.07 -0.76 -16.67
CA SER A 99 -2.46 0.34 -17.41
C SER A 99 -1.09 0.67 -16.79
N CYS A 100 -0.04 0.64 -17.59
CA CYS A 100 1.32 0.94 -17.20
C CYS A 100 1.82 2.15 -17.98
N GLN A 101 2.29 3.18 -17.28
CA GLN A 101 2.84 4.40 -17.88
C GLN A 101 4.23 4.68 -17.33
N ALA A 102 5.11 5.19 -18.18
CA ALA A 102 6.42 5.66 -17.77
C ALA A 102 6.82 6.89 -18.61
N ASN A 103 7.61 7.76 -18.01
CA ASN A 103 8.21 8.94 -18.65
C ASN A 103 9.60 9.18 -18.06
N MET A 104 10.48 9.87 -18.80
CA MET A 104 11.85 10.16 -18.35
C MET A 104 12.66 8.89 -18.06
N MET A 105 12.44 7.84 -18.83
CA MET A 105 13.13 6.57 -18.63
C MET A 105 14.51 6.55 -19.29
N ALA A 106 15.43 5.75 -18.74
CA ALA A 106 16.78 5.61 -19.30
C ALA A 106 16.77 4.92 -20.68
N ARG A 107 15.72 4.18 -21.01
CA ARG A 107 15.53 3.51 -22.30
C ARG A 107 14.07 3.19 -22.57
N ALA A 108 13.75 2.82 -23.81
CA ALA A 108 12.42 2.34 -24.19
C ALA A 108 12.11 0.97 -23.58
N GLY A 109 10.80 0.59 -23.56
CA GLY A 109 10.35 -0.73 -23.13
C GLY A 109 10.02 -0.85 -21.63
N VAL A 110 10.09 0.26 -20.88
CA VAL A 110 9.79 0.25 -19.43
C VAL A 110 8.31 -0.04 -19.16
N PRO A 111 7.32 0.56 -19.84
CA PRO A 111 5.91 0.21 -19.63
C PRO A 111 5.60 -1.27 -19.92
N GLU A 112 6.23 -1.85 -20.95
CA GLU A 112 6.11 -3.26 -21.30
C GLU A 112 6.70 -4.15 -20.19
N ALA A 113 7.86 -3.79 -19.65
CA ALA A 113 8.48 -4.50 -18.54
C ALA A 113 7.64 -4.44 -17.26
N MET A 114 6.97 -3.31 -16.99
CA MET A 114 6.00 -3.18 -15.89
C MET A 114 4.84 -4.16 -16.06
N ARG A 115 4.21 -4.17 -17.25
CA ARG A 115 3.13 -5.09 -17.57
C ARG A 115 3.56 -6.55 -17.38
N ASP A 116 4.70 -6.91 -17.96
CA ASP A 116 5.19 -8.30 -17.93
C ASP A 116 5.54 -8.71 -16.48
N GLY A 117 6.13 -7.81 -15.69
CA GLY A 117 6.38 -8.02 -14.28
C GLY A 117 5.11 -8.22 -13.46
N PHE A 118 4.07 -7.42 -13.72
CA PHE A 118 2.77 -7.57 -13.08
C PHE A 118 2.10 -8.89 -13.41
N LEU A 119 2.13 -9.29 -14.68
CA LEU A 119 1.49 -10.53 -15.16
C LEU A 119 2.22 -11.79 -14.68
N ALA A 120 3.55 -11.74 -14.59
CA ALA A 120 4.36 -12.86 -14.11
C ALA A 120 4.28 -13.04 -12.58
N ALA A 121 4.01 -11.98 -11.84
CA ALA A 121 3.95 -12.04 -10.39
C ALA A 121 2.66 -12.71 -9.89
N THR A 122 2.79 -13.43 -8.78
CA THR A 122 1.70 -14.10 -8.08
C THR A 122 1.47 -13.45 -6.70
N GLY A 123 0.37 -13.80 -6.04
CA GLY A 123 0.02 -13.28 -4.71
C GLY A 123 -0.98 -12.13 -4.78
N THR A 124 -0.93 -11.26 -3.77
CA THR A 124 -1.87 -10.15 -3.63
C THR A 124 -1.61 -9.04 -4.66
N LEU A 125 -2.59 -8.15 -4.85
CA LEU A 125 -2.48 -7.03 -5.80
C LEU A 125 -1.26 -6.16 -5.51
N GLU A 126 -0.98 -5.89 -4.23
CA GLU A 126 0.14 -5.06 -3.78
C GLU A 126 1.49 -5.66 -4.20
N ARG A 127 1.63 -6.98 -4.05
CA ARG A 127 2.86 -7.69 -4.44
C ARG A 127 3.07 -7.66 -5.95
N ARG A 128 2.00 -7.78 -6.71
CA ARG A 128 2.04 -7.70 -8.18
C ARG A 128 2.36 -6.29 -8.65
N LEU A 129 1.78 -5.26 -8.01
CA LEU A 129 2.12 -3.86 -8.29
C LEU A 129 3.58 -3.55 -7.95
N LEU A 130 4.08 -4.03 -6.80
CA LEU A 130 5.49 -3.87 -6.44
C LEU A 130 6.41 -4.54 -7.46
N ALA A 131 6.09 -5.76 -7.89
CA ALA A 131 6.86 -6.50 -8.91
C ALA A 131 6.88 -5.77 -10.27
N ALA A 132 5.78 -5.10 -10.64
CA ALA A 132 5.74 -4.23 -11.82
C ALA A 132 6.73 -3.07 -11.71
N MET A 133 6.74 -2.37 -10.57
CA MET A 133 7.65 -1.24 -10.32
C MET A 133 9.12 -1.69 -10.29
N GLU A 134 9.42 -2.81 -9.66
CA GLU A 134 10.76 -3.42 -9.67
C GLU A 134 11.20 -3.83 -11.07
N SER A 135 10.26 -4.27 -11.92
CA SER A 135 10.54 -4.59 -13.32
C SER A 135 10.85 -3.35 -14.15
N ALA A 136 10.18 -2.22 -13.85
CA ALA A 136 10.51 -0.92 -14.41
C ALA A 136 11.97 -0.51 -14.10
N GLU A 137 12.38 -0.64 -12.83
CA GLU A 137 13.76 -0.34 -12.41
C GLU A 137 14.78 -1.24 -13.13
N ARG A 138 14.54 -2.54 -13.20
CA ARG A 138 15.42 -3.47 -13.92
C ARG A 138 15.49 -3.19 -15.41
N ALA A 139 14.42 -2.68 -16.02
CA ALA A 139 14.36 -2.29 -17.42
C ALA A 139 15.05 -0.96 -17.73
N GLY A 140 15.52 -0.22 -16.71
CA GLY A 140 16.26 1.02 -16.85
C GLY A 140 15.81 2.15 -15.95
N GLY A 141 14.57 2.13 -15.45
CA GLY A 141 14.06 3.12 -14.50
C GLY A 141 14.12 4.57 -14.99
N ASP A 142 13.93 5.50 -14.07
CA ASP A 142 14.06 6.93 -14.31
C ASP A 142 15.56 7.29 -14.47
N PHE A 143 15.93 7.96 -15.59
CA PHE A 143 17.34 8.30 -15.85
C PHE A 143 17.95 9.26 -14.82
N ARG A 144 17.13 9.95 -14.05
CA ARG A 144 17.56 10.87 -12.99
C ARG A 144 17.83 10.16 -11.66
N GLY A 145 17.40 8.89 -11.53
CA GLY A 145 17.49 8.11 -10.31
C GLY A 145 16.12 7.86 -9.66
N ARG A 146 16.14 7.53 -8.35
CA ARG A 146 14.95 7.15 -7.57
C ARG A 146 15.02 7.77 -6.18
N GLN A 147 13.88 8.19 -5.62
CA GLN A 147 13.84 8.83 -4.31
C GLN A 147 12.54 8.55 -3.55
N SER A 148 11.40 8.47 -4.22
CA SER A 148 10.13 8.23 -3.56
C SER A 148 9.26 7.24 -4.32
N ALA A 149 8.39 6.53 -3.59
CA ALA A 149 7.40 5.61 -4.14
C ALA A 149 6.12 5.65 -3.29
N ALA A 150 4.99 5.32 -3.89
CA ALA A 150 3.72 5.22 -3.17
C ALA A 150 2.81 4.16 -3.80
N MET A 151 1.92 3.61 -3.00
CA MET A 151 0.91 2.65 -3.44
C MET A 151 -0.40 2.90 -2.70
N ILE A 152 -1.49 2.93 -3.46
CA ILE A 152 -2.85 2.98 -2.93
C ILE A 152 -3.59 1.76 -3.47
N VAL A 153 -4.26 1.02 -2.59
CA VAL A 153 -5.18 -0.07 -2.94
C VAL A 153 -6.52 0.19 -2.28
N VAL A 154 -7.57 0.13 -3.08
CA VAL A 154 -8.95 0.39 -2.67
C VAL A 154 -9.85 -0.75 -3.12
N ASP A 155 -10.96 -0.98 -2.39
CA ASP A 155 -11.97 -1.95 -2.75
C ASP A 155 -12.60 -1.62 -4.11
N ALA A 156 -13.03 -2.65 -4.83
CA ALA A 156 -13.79 -2.48 -6.07
C ALA A 156 -15.24 -2.08 -5.79
N ASP A 157 -15.77 -2.45 -4.63
CA ASP A 157 -17.13 -2.15 -4.22
C ASP A 157 -17.23 -0.77 -3.59
N ALA A 158 -18.35 -0.09 -3.84
CA ALA A 158 -18.63 1.20 -3.22
C ALA A 158 -18.82 1.03 -1.71
N GLN A 159 -18.37 2.04 -0.96
CA GLN A 159 -18.50 2.12 0.48
C GLN A 159 -19.35 3.32 0.87
N ASP A 160 -20.04 3.23 2.02
CA ASP A 160 -20.94 4.29 2.49
C ASP A 160 -20.17 5.58 2.85
N GLU A 161 -18.97 5.44 3.39
CA GLU A 161 -18.11 6.54 3.79
C GLU A 161 -16.84 6.59 2.95
N GLY A 162 -16.42 7.77 2.52
CA GLY A 162 -15.29 7.94 1.59
C GLY A 162 -13.92 7.48 2.12
N TRP A 163 -13.77 7.27 3.44
CA TRP A 163 -12.57 6.72 4.07
C TRP A 163 -12.59 5.19 4.19
N GLN A 164 -13.76 4.56 4.03
CA GLN A 164 -13.91 3.12 4.01
C GLN A 164 -13.40 2.54 2.68
N GLY A 165 -13.04 1.26 2.70
CA GLY A 165 -12.57 0.57 1.50
C GLY A 165 -11.16 0.94 1.05
N VAL A 166 -10.39 1.71 1.83
CA VAL A 166 -8.95 1.90 1.63
C VAL A 166 -8.22 0.73 2.29
N ASP A 167 -7.73 -0.20 1.48
CA ASP A 167 -7.03 -1.38 1.93
C ASP A 167 -5.55 -1.12 2.22
N LEU A 168 -4.94 -0.25 1.42
CA LEU A 168 -3.56 0.19 1.56
C LEU A 168 -3.43 1.63 1.07
N ASP A 169 -2.82 2.49 1.86
CA ASP A 169 -2.29 3.80 1.44
C ASP A 169 -0.94 3.99 2.14
N VAL A 170 0.13 3.72 1.41
CA VAL A 170 1.50 3.81 1.92
C VAL A 170 2.40 4.56 0.96
N ARG A 171 3.34 5.32 1.54
CA ARG A 171 4.31 6.11 0.78
C ARG A 171 5.67 6.13 1.44
N VAL A 172 6.67 6.19 0.61
CA VAL A 172 8.06 6.43 0.95
C VAL A 172 8.44 7.75 0.31
N ASP A 173 8.55 8.80 1.11
CA ASP A 173 8.72 10.17 0.59
C ASP A 173 10.17 10.48 0.22
N ASN A 174 11.14 9.83 0.88
CA ASN A 174 12.57 10.03 0.62
C ASN A 174 13.39 8.83 1.11
N ASP A 175 13.85 8.00 0.20
CA ASP A 175 14.73 6.83 0.46
C ASP A 175 15.54 6.53 -0.80
N PRO A 176 16.83 6.18 -0.71
CA PRO A 176 17.63 5.78 -1.88
C PRO A 176 17.14 4.49 -2.54
N GLU A 177 16.41 3.63 -1.80
CA GLU A 177 15.81 2.37 -2.27
C GLU A 177 14.30 2.36 -2.00
N PRO A 178 13.51 3.25 -2.64
CA PRO A 178 12.12 3.50 -2.26
C PRO A 178 11.22 2.28 -2.47
N LEU A 179 11.49 1.41 -3.46
CA LEU A 179 10.69 0.19 -3.67
C LEU A 179 10.96 -0.85 -2.59
N ALA A 180 12.22 -1.01 -2.16
CA ALA A 180 12.55 -1.90 -1.04
C ALA A 180 11.90 -1.40 0.26
N ALA A 181 11.90 -0.08 0.50
CA ALA A 181 11.22 0.53 1.63
C ALA A 181 9.70 0.33 1.54
N LEU A 182 9.10 0.51 0.36
CA LEU A 182 7.67 0.26 0.12
C LEU A 182 7.31 -1.20 0.37
N GLY A 183 8.16 -2.15 -0.07
CA GLY A 183 8.01 -3.58 0.21
C GLY A 183 7.96 -3.88 1.71
N ARG A 184 8.84 -3.26 2.51
CA ARG A 184 8.81 -3.39 3.97
C ARG A 184 7.51 -2.85 4.60
N LEU A 185 6.95 -1.75 4.09
CA LEU A 185 5.66 -1.24 4.56
C LEU A 185 4.51 -2.20 4.26
N ILE A 186 4.54 -2.86 3.10
CA ILE A 186 3.58 -3.92 2.76
C ILE A 186 3.76 -5.11 3.70
N ASP A 187 5.00 -5.53 4.02
CA ASP A 187 5.27 -6.61 4.97
C ASP A 187 4.71 -6.29 6.37
N ILE A 188 4.91 -5.06 6.86
CA ILE A 188 4.36 -4.61 8.15
C ILE A 188 2.83 -4.64 8.15
N ARG A 189 2.18 -4.14 7.09
CA ARG A 189 0.73 -4.20 6.94
C ARG A 189 0.20 -5.64 6.96
N ASP A 190 0.86 -6.55 6.24
CA ASP A 190 0.51 -7.96 6.22
C ASP A 190 0.70 -8.59 7.59
N ALA A 191 1.78 -8.23 8.31
CA ALA A 191 2.01 -8.66 9.69
C ALA A 191 0.89 -8.18 10.63
N TYR A 192 0.42 -6.93 10.49
CA TYR A 192 -0.69 -6.41 11.29
C TYR A 192 -2.02 -7.15 11.03
N ARG A 193 -2.27 -7.59 9.79
CA ARG A 193 -3.40 -8.47 9.48
C ARG A 193 -3.28 -9.80 10.20
N LEU A 194 -2.12 -10.43 10.14
CA LEU A 194 -1.85 -11.69 10.86
C LEU A 194 -1.98 -11.53 12.38
N VAL A 195 -1.54 -10.41 12.95
CA VAL A 195 -1.74 -10.10 14.38
C VAL A 195 -3.24 -10.04 14.70
N ARG A 196 -4.03 -9.31 13.92
CA ARG A 196 -5.48 -9.22 14.13
C ARG A 196 -6.16 -10.59 14.06
N ASP A 197 -5.81 -11.38 13.05
CA ASP A 197 -6.36 -12.73 12.86
C ASP A 197 -5.91 -13.67 14.00
N SER A 198 -4.71 -13.51 14.50
CA SER A 198 -4.17 -14.25 15.65
C SER A 198 -4.94 -13.93 16.94
N VAL A 199 -5.23 -12.65 17.19
CA VAL A 199 -6.06 -12.23 18.35
C VAL A 199 -7.48 -12.80 18.24
N THR A 200 -8.07 -12.78 17.05
CA THR A 200 -9.39 -13.38 16.80
C THR A 200 -9.37 -14.88 17.08
N ALA A 201 -8.37 -15.60 16.58
CA ALA A 201 -8.21 -17.04 16.83
C ALA A 201 -8.07 -17.35 18.34
N ALA A 202 -7.31 -16.52 19.09
CA ALA A 202 -7.16 -16.67 20.52
C ALA A 202 -8.50 -16.50 21.26
N ARG A 203 -9.28 -15.48 20.90
CA ARG A 203 -10.63 -15.22 21.47
C ARG A 203 -11.61 -16.37 21.21
N GLU A 204 -11.45 -17.08 20.11
CA GLU A 204 -12.22 -18.26 19.76
C GLU A 204 -11.69 -19.56 20.39
N GLY A 205 -10.66 -19.48 21.23
CA GLY A 205 -10.01 -20.64 21.87
C GLY A 205 -9.08 -21.46 20.96
N ARG A 206 -8.80 -20.97 19.74
CA ARG A 206 -7.92 -21.63 18.76
C ARG A 206 -6.46 -21.22 18.97
N PHE A 207 -5.92 -21.51 20.16
CA PHE A 207 -4.59 -21.04 20.58
C PHE A 207 -3.44 -21.53 19.67
N GLY A 208 -3.51 -22.76 19.14
CA GLY A 208 -2.51 -23.28 18.20
C GLY A 208 -2.44 -22.45 16.91
N ASP A 209 -3.60 -22.10 16.33
CA ASP A 209 -3.69 -21.26 15.14
C ASP A 209 -3.18 -19.84 15.44
N SER A 210 -3.61 -19.29 16.59
CA SER A 210 -3.16 -17.97 17.05
C SER A 210 -1.65 -17.86 17.13
N MET A 211 -0.98 -18.81 17.75
CA MET A 211 0.47 -18.83 17.85
C MET A 211 1.15 -18.95 16.49
N GLY A 212 0.61 -19.77 15.59
CA GLY A 212 1.11 -19.89 14.21
C GLY A 212 1.02 -18.60 13.42
N LEU A 213 -0.12 -17.90 13.51
CA LEU A 213 -0.32 -16.60 12.87
C LEU A 213 0.61 -15.53 13.44
N SER A 214 0.76 -15.48 14.77
CA SER A 214 1.67 -14.57 15.45
C SER A 214 3.15 -14.81 15.06
N ALA A 215 3.58 -16.06 14.95
CA ALA A 215 4.93 -16.37 14.50
C ALA A 215 5.20 -15.87 13.07
N ARG A 216 4.25 -16.09 12.15
CA ARG A 216 4.34 -15.59 10.77
C ARG A 216 4.37 -14.06 10.70
N ALA A 217 3.61 -13.38 11.57
CA ALA A 217 3.68 -11.92 11.67
C ALA A 217 5.09 -11.45 12.07
N GLY A 218 5.71 -12.12 13.04
CA GLY A 218 7.07 -11.84 13.47
C GLY A 218 8.13 -12.08 12.39
N GLU A 219 7.93 -13.07 11.51
CA GLU A 219 8.81 -13.32 10.35
C GLU A 219 8.71 -12.19 9.31
N LEU A 220 7.51 -11.65 9.07
CA LEU A 220 7.30 -10.56 8.12
C LEU A 220 7.83 -9.22 8.64
N ALA A 221 7.65 -8.92 9.92
CA ALA A 221 8.02 -7.64 10.50
C ALA A 221 8.85 -7.82 11.80
N PRO A 222 10.07 -8.37 11.73
CA PRO A 222 10.85 -8.79 12.90
C PRO A 222 11.31 -7.63 13.80
N HIS A 223 11.27 -6.39 13.29
CA HIS A 223 11.68 -5.19 14.03
C HIS A 223 10.49 -4.29 14.42
N ASP A 224 9.27 -4.70 14.09
CA ASP A 224 8.08 -3.92 14.42
C ASP A 224 7.67 -4.15 15.87
N GLN A 225 7.58 -3.04 16.63
CA GLN A 225 7.29 -3.11 18.07
C GLN A 225 5.87 -3.56 18.37
N HIS A 226 4.88 -3.21 17.54
CA HIS A 226 3.50 -3.64 17.73
C HIS A 226 3.36 -5.15 17.52
N VAL A 227 3.98 -5.69 16.48
CA VAL A 227 4.02 -7.14 16.20
C VAL A 227 4.70 -7.89 17.35
N ALA A 228 5.85 -7.41 17.81
CA ALA A 228 6.59 -8.00 18.93
C ALA A 228 5.78 -7.97 20.24
N PHE A 229 5.12 -6.84 20.54
CA PHE A 229 4.28 -6.69 21.73
C PHE A 229 3.07 -7.64 21.68
N SER A 230 2.37 -7.70 20.56
CA SER A 230 1.22 -8.58 20.37
C SER A 230 1.59 -10.06 20.54
N ALA A 231 2.75 -10.46 20.00
CA ALA A 231 3.28 -11.80 20.19
C ALA A 231 3.61 -12.09 21.67
N ALA A 232 4.18 -11.13 22.40
CA ALA A 232 4.49 -11.27 23.81
C ALA A 232 3.22 -11.42 24.68
N VAL A 233 2.16 -10.64 24.40
CA VAL A 233 0.84 -10.76 25.06
C VAL A 233 0.24 -12.14 24.80
N LEU A 234 0.24 -12.63 23.55
CA LEU A 234 -0.28 -13.96 23.22
C LEU A 234 0.47 -15.09 23.90
N ARG A 235 1.81 -15.00 24.01
CA ARG A 235 2.62 -15.96 24.77
C ARG A 235 2.28 -15.95 26.25
N ALA A 236 2.05 -14.78 26.81
CA ALA A 236 1.60 -14.62 28.19
C ALA A 236 0.23 -15.29 28.45
N HIS A 237 -0.72 -15.24 27.50
CA HIS A 237 -1.94 -16.02 27.55
C HIS A 237 -1.71 -17.54 27.65
N GLY A 238 -0.64 -18.01 27.01
CA GLY A 238 -0.19 -19.42 27.09
C GLY A 238 0.62 -19.77 28.36
N GLY A 239 0.79 -18.80 29.29
CA GLY A 239 1.56 -18.95 30.52
C GLY A 239 3.03 -18.54 30.43
N ASP A 240 3.55 -18.13 29.26
CA ASP A 240 4.91 -17.63 29.08
C ASP A 240 4.94 -16.09 29.15
N ALA A 241 5.03 -15.55 30.36
CA ALA A 241 5.08 -14.11 30.61
C ALA A 241 6.47 -13.46 30.39
N GLY A 242 7.52 -14.26 30.17
CA GLY A 242 8.90 -13.77 30.07
C GLY A 242 9.09 -12.66 29.06
N PRO A 243 8.73 -12.84 27.77
CA PRO A 243 8.88 -11.82 26.75
C PRO A 243 8.13 -10.50 27.05
N LEU A 244 6.91 -10.61 27.61
CA LEU A 244 6.09 -9.43 27.98
C LEU A 244 6.73 -8.68 29.14
N ARG A 245 7.26 -9.37 30.15
CA ARG A 245 8.02 -8.79 31.26
C ARG A 245 9.24 -8.04 30.76
N ASP A 246 10.05 -8.66 29.90
CA ASP A 246 11.22 -8.02 29.31
C ASP A 246 10.87 -6.72 28.55
N MET A 247 9.71 -6.66 27.91
CA MET A 247 9.24 -5.46 27.22
C MET A 247 8.79 -4.38 28.21
N ILE A 248 8.14 -4.76 29.31
CA ILE A 248 7.73 -3.85 30.38
C ILE A 248 8.96 -3.27 31.08
N ASP A 249 9.97 -4.10 31.38
CA ASP A 249 11.21 -3.65 32.05
C ASP A 249 11.99 -2.64 31.20
N ARG A 250 12.01 -2.83 29.86
CA ARG A 250 12.63 -1.88 28.93
C ARG A 250 11.82 -0.60 28.71
N ALA A 251 10.50 -0.70 28.76
CA ALA A 251 9.58 0.41 28.54
C ALA A 251 8.35 0.29 29.47
N PRO A 252 8.40 0.91 30.68
CA PRO A 252 7.33 0.77 31.69
C PRO A 252 5.95 1.16 31.22
N GLY A 253 5.83 2.03 30.19
CA GLY A 253 4.55 2.37 29.56
C GLY A 253 3.81 1.16 28.97
N ASN A 254 4.50 0.07 28.63
CA ASN A 254 3.86 -1.17 28.17
C ASN A 254 2.98 -1.80 29.26
N ARG A 255 3.29 -1.61 30.53
CA ARG A 255 2.43 -2.04 31.65
C ARG A 255 1.07 -1.37 31.60
N VAL A 256 1.06 -0.03 31.45
CA VAL A 256 -0.18 0.76 31.36
C VAL A 256 -1.05 0.25 30.20
N TYR A 257 -0.43 -0.12 29.09
CA TYR A 257 -1.16 -0.66 27.95
C TYR A 257 -1.71 -2.07 28.23
N VAL A 258 -0.97 -2.95 28.89
CA VAL A 258 -1.47 -4.27 29.33
C VAL A 258 -2.65 -4.12 30.27
N GLU A 259 -2.57 -3.24 31.28
CA GLU A 259 -3.64 -2.96 32.24
C GLU A 259 -4.88 -2.41 31.51
N TRP A 260 -4.68 -1.52 30.53
CA TRP A 260 -5.78 -1.01 29.71
C TRP A 260 -6.47 -2.11 28.90
N LEU A 261 -5.70 -3.01 28.23
CA LEU A 261 -6.22 -4.15 27.48
C LEU A 261 -7.06 -5.08 28.38
N GLN A 262 -6.58 -5.35 29.61
CA GLN A 262 -7.31 -6.13 30.60
C GLN A 262 -8.62 -5.47 30.99
N ALA A 263 -8.58 -4.17 31.34
CA ALA A 263 -9.75 -3.42 31.81
C ALA A 263 -10.86 -3.32 30.74
N HIS A 264 -10.49 -3.40 29.45
CA HIS A 264 -11.44 -3.30 28.32
C HIS A 264 -11.79 -4.64 27.68
N GLY A 265 -11.34 -5.75 28.27
CA GLY A 265 -11.64 -7.10 27.76
C GLY A 265 -10.90 -7.46 26.46
N GLU A 266 -9.91 -6.65 26.07
CA GLU A 266 -9.09 -6.88 24.88
C GLU A 266 -8.01 -7.95 25.11
N SER A 267 -7.66 -8.21 26.38
CA SER A 267 -6.77 -9.27 26.84
C SER A 267 -7.34 -9.89 28.12
N GLN A 268 -7.13 -11.18 28.34
CA GLN A 268 -7.56 -11.92 29.54
C GLN A 268 -6.37 -12.72 30.08
N LEU A 269 -5.33 -12.05 30.56
CA LEU A 269 -4.21 -12.70 31.24
C LEU A 269 -4.68 -13.21 32.61
N SER A 270 -4.24 -14.40 32.99
CA SER A 270 -4.56 -14.95 34.32
C SER A 270 -3.89 -14.16 35.45
N ASP A 271 -4.44 -14.22 36.66
CA ASP A 271 -3.86 -13.60 37.85
C ASP A 271 -2.41 -14.07 38.10
N GLU A 272 -2.13 -15.34 37.79
CA GLU A 272 -0.80 -15.93 37.87
C GLU A 272 0.18 -15.20 36.93
N VAL A 273 -0.20 -15.00 35.68
CA VAL A 273 0.59 -14.27 34.69
C VAL A 273 0.77 -12.81 35.09
N LEU A 274 -0.31 -12.14 35.52
CA LEU A 274 -0.22 -10.75 36.01
C LEU A 274 0.73 -10.60 37.20
N SER A 275 0.72 -11.57 38.13
CA SER A 275 1.65 -11.57 39.26
C SER A 275 3.11 -11.68 38.81
N GLN A 276 3.39 -12.39 37.73
CA GLN A 276 4.73 -12.53 37.14
C GLN A 276 5.22 -11.28 36.43
N LEU A 277 4.32 -10.38 36.02
CA LEU A 277 4.72 -9.12 35.38
C LEU A 277 5.21 -8.07 36.40
N GLY A 278 5.20 -8.42 37.69
CA GLY A 278 5.69 -7.63 38.79
C GLY A 278 4.70 -6.53 39.21
N GLY A 279 4.47 -6.37 40.51
CA GLY A 279 3.74 -5.28 41.11
C GLY A 279 4.57 -3.98 41.13
#